data_1742b381191bb474078223378c233d97
#
_entry.id   1742b381191bb474078223378c233d97
#
_cell.length_a   1.000
_cell.length_b   1.000
_cell.length_c   1.000
_cell.angle_alpha   90.00
_cell.angle_beta   90.00
_cell.angle_gamma   90.00
#
_symmetry.space_group_name_H-M   'P 1'
#
loop_
_entity.id
_entity.type
_entity.pdbx_description
1 polymer ?
#
loop_
_entity_poly.entity_id
_entity_poly.type
_entity_poly.pdbx_seq_one_letter_code
_entity_poly.pdbx_strand_id
1 'polypeptide(L)' 'MHAVDGQIGQVEGFMVNPADDKVTHILLEEGHLWGRKQVAIPISAVASVEDRIRLNITKRQVEDLPPVGQSG' A
#
# COMPACT_ATOMS: atom_id res chain seq x y z
N MET A 1 -5.92 5.29 3.24
CA MET A 1 -4.97 5.54 2.15
C MET A 1 -5.72 5.92 0.89
N HIS A 2 -5.20 6.89 0.16
CA HIS A 2 -5.85 7.40 -1.04
C HIS A 2 -4.92 7.30 -2.25
N ALA A 3 -5.42 6.72 -3.33
CA ALA A 3 -4.77 6.78 -4.63
C ALA A 3 -5.13 8.11 -5.30
N VAL A 4 -4.61 8.33 -6.51
CA VAL A 4 -4.90 9.54 -7.28
C VAL A 4 -6.41 9.70 -7.51
N ASP A 5 -7.10 8.60 -7.72
CA ASP A 5 -8.52 8.60 -8.07
C ASP A 5 -9.45 8.12 -6.94
N GLY A 6 -8.97 8.12 -5.70
CA GLY A 6 -9.84 7.88 -4.56
C GLY A 6 -9.27 6.94 -3.49
N GLN A 7 -10.10 6.65 -2.51
CA GLN A 7 -9.72 5.77 -1.40
C GLN A 7 -9.65 4.32 -1.87
N ILE A 8 -8.62 3.60 -1.42
CA ILE A 8 -8.35 2.25 -1.90
C ILE A 8 -8.33 1.18 -0.81
N GLY A 9 -8.19 1.54 0.45
CA GLY A 9 -8.18 0.55 1.50
C GLY A 9 -7.58 1.09 2.78
N GLN A 10 -7.17 0.19 3.65
CA GLN A 10 -6.68 0.54 4.97
C GLN A 10 -5.23 0.15 5.13
N VAL A 11 -4.48 1.00 5.83
CA VAL A 11 -3.08 0.72 6.16
C VAL A 11 -3.04 -0.37 7.23
N GLU A 12 -2.32 -1.45 6.94
CA GLU A 12 -2.15 -2.57 7.86
C GLU A 12 -0.82 -2.48 8.62
N GLY A 13 0.17 -1.84 8.03
CA GLY A 13 1.48 -1.74 8.64
C GLY A 13 2.51 -1.19 7.69
N PHE A 14 3.77 -1.37 8.08
CA PHE A 14 4.90 -0.85 7.31
C PHE A 14 5.98 -1.91 7.20
N MET A 15 6.70 -1.90 6.09
CA MET A 15 7.91 -2.70 5.95
C MET A 15 9.11 -1.79 6.19
N VAL A 16 10.00 -2.22 7.07
CA VAL A 16 11.14 -1.44 7.48
C VAL A 16 12.42 -2.19 7.12
N ASN A 17 13.39 -1.48 6.57
CA ASN A 17 14.70 -2.04 6.31
C ASN A 17 15.49 -2.09 7.63
N PRO A 18 15.85 -3.27 8.14
CA PRO A 18 16.55 -3.37 9.42
C PRO A 18 17.96 -2.75 9.40
N ALA A 19 18.52 -2.55 8.24
CA ALA A 19 19.85 -1.98 8.14
C ALA A 19 19.90 -0.48 8.49
N ASP A 20 18.81 0.25 8.20
CA ASP A 20 18.76 1.69 8.43
C ASP A 20 17.47 2.18 9.09
N ASP A 21 16.61 1.25 9.48
CA ASP A 21 15.31 1.54 10.13
C ASP A 21 14.41 2.45 9.31
N LYS A 22 14.56 2.44 7.99
CA LYS A 22 13.73 3.25 7.11
C LYS A 22 12.59 2.44 6.54
N VAL A 23 11.43 3.08 6.45
CA VAL A 23 10.25 2.46 5.82
C VAL A 23 10.50 2.35 4.32
N THR A 24 10.34 1.14 3.81
CA THR A 24 10.50 0.85 2.38
C THR A 24 9.17 0.72 1.67
N HIS A 25 8.16 0.23 2.38
CA HIS A 25 6.83 -0.01 1.82
C HIS A 25 5.78 0.24 2.88
N ILE A 26 4.58 0.54 2.42
CA ILE A 26 3.42 0.63 3.29
C ILE A 26 2.52 -0.55 2.93
N LEU A 27 2.13 -1.32 3.96
CA LEU A 27 1.25 -2.46 3.75
C LEU A 27 -0.19 -1.99 3.74
N LEU A 28 -0.88 -2.33 2.68
CA LEU A 28 -2.26 -1.93 2.45
C LEU A 28 -3.12 -3.16 2.27
N GLU A 29 -4.22 -3.21 3.00
CA GLU A 29 -5.25 -4.20 2.74
C GLU A 29 -6.30 -3.58 1.83
N GLU A 30 -6.47 -4.16 0.66
CA GLU A 30 -7.46 -3.69 -0.30
C GLU A 30 -8.38 -4.83 -0.70
N GLY A 31 -9.52 -4.47 -1.29
CA GLY A 31 -10.47 -5.44 -1.81
C GLY A 31 -11.77 -5.45 -1.06
N HIS A 32 -12.62 -6.38 -1.43
CA HIS A 32 -13.96 -6.54 -0.88
C HIS A 32 -14.04 -7.80 -0.02
N LEU A 33 -15.24 -8.06 0.48
CA LEU A 33 -15.52 -9.24 1.29
C LEU A 33 -15.03 -10.53 0.67
N TRP A 34 -14.99 -10.59 -0.65
CA TRP A 34 -14.70 -11.82 -1.38
C TRP A 34 -13.26 -11.92 -1.89
N GLY A 35 -12.52 -10.83 -1.87
CA GLY A 35 -11.22 -10.83 -2.47
C GLY A 35 -10.24 -9.88 -1.81
N ARG A 36 -10.15 -9.92 -0.49
CA ARG A 36 -9.18 -9.10 0.22
C ARG A 36 -7.78 -9.58 -0.05
N LYS A 37 -6.91 -8.64 -0.33
CA LYS A 37 -5.50 -8.95 -0.46
C LYS A 37 -4.67 -7.84 0.17
N GLN A 38 -3.48 -8.20 0.63
CA GLN A 38 -2.52 -7.26 1.17
C GLN A 38 -1.47 -6.98 0.13
N VAL A 39 -1.19 -5.71 -0.13
CA VAL A 39 -0.18 -5.30 -1.09
C VAL A 39 0.84 -4.40 -0.41
N ALA A 40 2.07 -4.40 -0.92
CA ALA A 40 3.12 -3.52 -0.44
C ALA A 40 3.26 -2.36 -1.42
N ILE A 41 2.97 -1.15 -0.93
CA ILE A 41 3.09 0.06 -1.74
C ILE A 41 4.49 0.60 -1.52
N PRO A 42 5.33 0.69 -2.58
CA PRO A 42 6.67 1.23 -2.41
C PRO A 42 6.61 2.69 -1.96
N ILE A 43 7.53 3.06 -1.08
CA ILE A 43 7.52 4.42 -0.51
C ILE A 43 7.64 5.49 -1.61
N SER A 44 8.24 5.15 -2.74
CA SER A 44 8.35 6.06 -3.87
C SER A 44 7.00 6.41 -4.50
N ALA A 45 5.97 5.60 -4.26
CA ALA A 45 4.63 5.86 -4.75
C ALA A 45 3.81 6.71 -3.78
N VAL A 46 4.36 7.05 -2.62
CA VAL A 46 3.69 7.86 -1.62
C VAL A 46 3.97 9.33 -1.90
N ALA A 47 2.92 10.09 -2.20
CA ALA A 47 3.04 11.51 -2.51
C ALA A 47 3.13 12.36 -1.25
N SER A 48 2.33 12.03 -0.23
CA SER A 48 2.34 12.77 1.02
C SER A 48 1.80 11.95 2.17
N VAL A 49 2.23 12.28 3.39
CA VAL A 49 1.77 11.64 4.62
C VAL A 49 1.51 12.75 5.63
N GLU A 50 0.30 13.30 5.63
CA GLU A 50 -0.11 14.31 6.60
C GLU A 50 -1.17 13.71 7.51
N ASP A 51 -2.41 14.16 7.36
CA ASP A 51 -3.52 13.56 8.10
C ASP A 51 -4.00 12.26 7.45
N ARG A 52 -3.57 12.01 6.20
CA ARG A 52 -3.85 10.78 5.47
C ARG A 52 -2.72 10.50 4.49
N ILE A 53 -2.56 9.23 4.16
CA ILE A 53 -1.55 8.82 3.20
C ILE A 53 -2.12 8.94 1.80
N ARG A 54 -1.43 9.73 0.96
CA ARG A 54 -1.80 9.92 -0.42
C ARG A 54 -0.73 9.33 -1.33
N LEU A 55 -1.19 8.63 -2.35
CA LEU A 55 -0.31 8.00 -3.33
C LEU A 55 -0.29 8.80 -4.61
N ASN A 56 0.74 8.58 -5.43
CA ASN A 56 0.82 9.20 -6.76
C ASN A 56 0.47 8.20 -7.87
N ILE A 57 -0.15 7.10 -7.52
CA ILE A 57 -0.59 6.06 -8.45
C ILE A 57 -2.10 5.90 -8.37
N THR A 58 -2.67 5.27 -9.40
CA THR A 58 -4.11 5.06 -9.50
C THR A 58 -4.53 3.80 -8.73
N LYS A 59 -5.84 3.68 -8.51
CA LYS A 59 -6.42 2.47 -7.91
C LYS A 59 -6.05 1.23 -8.72
N ARG A 60 -6.10 1.34 -10.04
CA ARG A 60 -5.79 0.22 -10.92
C ARG A 60 -4.35 -0.22 -10.76
N GLN A 61 -3.45 0.74 -10.63
CA GLN A 61 -2.04 0.42 -10.40
C GLN A 61 -1.83 -0.30 -9.09
N VAL A 62 -2.60 0.06 -8.06
CA VAL A 62 -2.56 -0.64 -6.78
C VAL A 62 -3.09 -2.06 -6.95
N GLU A 63 -4.18 -2.23 -7.67
CA GLU A 63 -4.77 -3.55 -7.90
C GLU A 63 -3.84 -4.48 -8.69
N ASP A 64 -2.99 -3.90 -9.53
CA ASP A 64 -2.04 -4.65 -10.34
C ASP A 64 -0.82 -5.12 -9.54
N LEU A 65 -0.65 -4.61 -8.32
CA LEU A 65 0.47 -5.03 -7.48
C LEU A 65 0.26 -6.46 -6.99
N PRO A 66 1.33 -7.26 -6.92
CA PRO A 66 1.20 -8.62 -6.42
C PRO A 66 0.85 -8.63 -4.93
N PRO A 67 0.07 -9.61 -4.48
CA PRO A 67 -0.24 -9.74 -3.06
C PRO A 67 0.99 -10.08 -2.24
N VAL A 68 1.05 -9.53 -1.04
CA VAL A 68 2.16 -9.75 -0.12
C VAL A 68 1.90 -11.00 0.71
N GLY A 69 2.97 -11.73 1.00
CA GLY A 69 2.88 -12.87 1.91
C GLY A 69 2.16 -14.07 1.35
N GLN A 70 1.96 -14.11 0.07
CA GLN A 70 1.39 -15.29 -0.55
C GLN A 70 2.42 -16.38 -0.63
N SER A 71 2.39 -17.19 0.33
CA SER A 71 3.20 -18.40 0.33
C SER A 71 2.39 -19.50 -0.34
N GLY A 72 2.54 -19.58 -1.59
CA GLY A 72 1.98 -20.71 -2.32
C GLY A 72 0.65 -21.22 -1.86
#